data_af169d4ceb0fe4eb430ef8ebae0de16e
#
_entry.id   af169d4ceb0fe4eb430ef8ebae0de16e
#
_cell.length_a   1.000
_cell.length_b   1.000
_cell.length_c   1.000
_cell.angle_alpha   90.00
_cell.angle_beta   90.00
_cell.angle_gamma   90.00
#
_symmetry.space_group_name_H-M   'P 1'
#
loop_
_entity.id
_entity.type
_entity.pdbx_description
1 polymer ?
#
loop_
_entity_poly.entity_id
_entity_poly.type
_entity_poly.pdbx_seq_one_letter_code
_entity_poly.pdbx_strand_id
1 'polypeptide(L)'
;MSGGPLLEIDSLTFRYRRATEPAIRDLSLRVDPGEVLLVAGPSGCGKSTLIRAINGLIPHAYSGELAGEVRLLGQRTGKLRLREIALTVGTLLQDPAKQVVGSTTEAEMAFGPENLGWAPADIRARTAEVVPEAGITSLVGRETFALSGGERQLLAMAGALMLRPRLYVVDEPLANLDPATAHRLLAVLRNLADDGHAVVIVEHRVEEALELRPDRVLYLDAGAVGYLGPVAGFLEVADPEAVKLPFSVVLDRERTKPSLPTRARPHRPSESARPPRLAFDEVHVQLGDREVLTGLTTSLGAREVVAVLGPNGAGKTTMFRAGMGLIRPASGSISVDGRSSARRTVADLARIFGYVFQSPSQMLFSRTVREELLFGPRNLGHQIGDGDAFSHAVLRRTSLDSLDGILDRPPMTLSFGQQKRLALAIALALEPSTLILDEPSAGQDHRTANQFLDEVLATEGMESIFLVTHDVDLALTRADRILVIRDGRVVADGSPLTVIEDEERWQACNLHRTSLIQANLALRPSAERFLDASSLARRMIAAERLAD
;
A
#
# COMPACT_ATOMS: atom_id res chain seq x y z
N MET A 1 39.13 13.13 -1.89
CA MET A 1 39.09 12.88 -0.44
C MET A 1 38.21 11.65 -0.26
N SER A 2 38.76 10.52 0.14
CA SER A 2 37.99 9.33 0.51
C SER A 2 37.23 9.68 1.80
N GLY A 3 36.01 10.20 1.64
CA GLY A 3 35.15 10.48 2.77
C GLY A 3 34.75 9.15 3.42
N GLY A 4 34.82 9.08 4.76
CA GLY A 4 34.28 7.94 5.51
C GLY A 4 32.77 7.75 5.25
N PRO A 5 32.16 6.69 5.74
CA PRO A 5 30.75 6.37 5.53
C PRO A 5 29.85 7.50 6.03
N LEU A 6 28.73 7.71 5.33
CA LEU A 6 27.72 8.70 5.72
C LEU A 6 26.93 8.23 6.95
N LEU A 7 26.63 6.93 7.01
CA LEU A 7 25.95 6.27 8.11
C LEU A 7 26.78 5.10 8.62
N GLU A 8 26.96 5.04 9.93
CA GLU A 8 27.50 3.87 10.64
C GLU A 8 26.56 3.48 11.77
N ILE A 9 26.25 2.23 11.84
CA ILE A 9 25.51 1.60 12.92
C ILE A 9 26.38 0.50 13.49
N ASP A 10 26.60 0.50 14.81
CA ASP A 10 27.44 -0.46 15.50
C ASP A 10 26.65 -1.14 16.62
N SER A 11 26.38 -2.44 16.43
CA SER A 11 25.71 -3.35 17.38
C SER A 11 24.40 -2.78 17.96
N LEU A 12 23.59 -2.12 17.09
CA LEU A 12 22.34 -1.49 17.52
C LEU A 12 21.34 -2.53 18.02
N THR A 13 20.94 -2.38 19.27
CA THR A 13 19.83 -3.11 19.87
C THR A 13 18.86 -2.10 20.48
N PHE A 14 17.56 -2.21 20.16
CA PHE A 14 16.56 -1.33 20.73
C PHE A 14 15.28 -2.08 21.10
N ARG A 15 14.82 -1.87 22.34
CA ARG A 15 13.56 -2.38 22.88
C ARG A 15 12.68 -1.24 23.35
N TYR A 16 11.48 -1.13 22.79
CA TYR A 16 10.50 -0.13 23.25
C TYR A 16 10.09 -0.40 24.70
N ARG A 17 9.80 0.66 25.47
CA ARG A 17 9.53 0.61 26.91
C ARG A 17 8.45 -0.39 27.35
N ARG A 18 7.47 -0.67 26.49
CA ARG A 18 6.35 -1.58 26.77
C ARG A 18 6.46 -2.92 26.02
N ALA A 19 7.51 -3.13 25.27
CA ALA A 19 7.71 -4.36 24.53
C ALA A 19 8.52 -5.36 25.37
N THR A 20 8.20 -6.64 25.22
CA THR A 20 8.93 -7.75 25.84
C THR A 20 10.20 -8.06 25.07
N GLU A 21 10.16 -7.93 23.74
CA GLU A 21 11.25 -8.28 22.84
C GLU A 21 11.86 -7.03 22.19
N PRO A 22 13.17 -7.04 21.88
CA PRO A 22 13.80 -6.00 21.10
C PRO A 22 13.22 -5.92 19.68
N ALA A 23 12.99 -4.70 19.20
CA ALA A 23 12.57 -4.44 17.83
C ALA A 23 13.74 -4.50 16.83
N ILE A 24 14.96 -4.27 17.30
CA ILE A 24 16.22 -4.48 16.57
C ILE A 24 17.20 -5.15 17.54
N ARG A 25 17.98 -6.13 17.00
CA ARG A 25 18.94 -6.92 17.76
C ARG A 25 20.28 -6.93 17.03
N ASP A 26 21.31 -6.41 17.69
CA ASP A 26 22.73 -6.45 17.26
C ASP A 26 22.94 -6.14 15.77
N LEU A 27 22.33 -5.05 15.30
CA LEU A 27 22.42 -4.62 13.91
C LEU A 27 23.66 -3.75 13.71
N SER A 28 24.55 -4.18 12.80
CA SER A 28 25.71 -3.40 12.35
C SER A 28 25.62 -3.16 10.85
N LEU A 29 25.84 -1.89 10.43
CA LEU A 29 25.66 -1.44 9.05
C LEU A 29 26.52 -0.22 8.78
N ARG A 30 27.02 -0.10 7.55
CA ARG A 30 27.65 1.10 7.01
C ARG A 30 27.03 1.44 5.67
N VAL A 31 26.85 2.73 5.38
CA VAL A 31 26.37 3.22 4.08
C VAL A 31 27.32 4.31 3.62
N ASP A 32 27.85 4.13 2.42
CA ASP A 32 28.81 5.03 1.80
C ASP A 32 28.12 6.08 0.90
N PRO A 33 28.81 7.20 0.57
CA PRO A 33 28.31 8.16 -0.41
C PRO A 33 28.00 7.50 -1.77
N GLY A 34 26.87 7.81 -2.37
CA GLY A 34 26.43 7.26 -3.66
C GLY A 34 25.84 5.86 -3.57
N GLU A 35 25.82 5.26 -2.38
CA GLU A 35 25.28 3.91 -2.20
C GLU A 35 23.76 3.90 -2.08
N VAL A 36 23.12 2.94 -2.73
CA VAL A 36 21.71 2.59 -2.57
C VAL A 36 21.60 1.31 -1.75
N LEU A 37 21.04 1.41 -0.55
CA LEU A 37 20.72 0.28 0.32
C LEU A 37 19.22 0.03 0.33
N LEU A 38 18.80 -1.14 -0.15
CA LEU A 38 17.43 -1.61 0.01
C LEU A 38 17.27 -2.35 1.34
N VAL A 39 16.31 -1.95 2.15
CA VAL A 39 15.93 -2.63 3.40
C VAL A 39 14.62 -3.37 3.17
N ALA A 40 14.67 -4.68 3.21
CA ALA A 40 13.52 -5.57 3.02
C ALA A 40 13.25 -6.43 4.25
N GLY A 41 12.06 -7.02 4.32
CA GLY A 41 11.66 -7.95 5.39
C GLY A 41 10.18 -7.87 5.71
N PRO A 42 9.63 -8.84 6.46
CA PRO A 42 8.20 -8.88 6.83
C PRO A 42 7.79 -7.68 7.69
N SER A 43 6.48 -7.47 7.82
CA SER A 43 5.94 -6.45 8.72
C SER A 43 6.34 -6.72 10.17
N GLY A 44 6.72 -5.67 10.89
CA GLY A 44 7.13 -5.80 12.30
C GLY A 44 8.56 -6.28 12.52
N CYS A 45 9.36 -6.55 11.47
CA CYS A 45 10.75 -7.02 11.62
C CYS A 45 11.76 -5.93 12.03
N GLY A 46 11.33 -4.69 12.29
CA GLY A 46 12.21 -3.63 12.80
C GLY A 46 12.57 -2.51 11.81
N LYS A 47 12.13 -2.55 10.55
CA LYS A 47 12.48 -1.56 9.51
C LYS A 47 12.20 -0.10 9.92
N SER A 48 10.99 0.19 10.37
CA SER A 48 10.64 1.55 10.84
C SER A 48 11.39 1.94 12.12
N THR A 49 11.82 0.97 12.94
CA THR A 49 12.68 1.22 14.10
C THR A 49 14.09 1.62 13.65
N LEU A 50 14.62 0.97 12.61
CA LEU A 50 15.88 1.34 11.99
C LEU A 50 15.84 2.79 11.46
N ILE A 51 14.79 3.14 10.72
CA ILE A 51 14.58 4.51 10.22
C ILE A 51 14.56 5.52 11.39
N ARG A 52 13.82 5.23 12.45
CA ARG A 52 13.74 6.10 13.64
C ARG A 52 15.11 6.28 14.31
N ALA A 53 15.95 5.25 14.31
CA ALA A 53 17.30 5.33 14.85
C ALA A 53 18.21 6.19 13.97
N ILE A 54 18.14 6.03 12.63
CA ILE A 54 18.90 6.85 11.67
C ILE A 54 18.50 8.32 11.76
N ASN A 55 17.19 8.62 11.85
CA ASN A 55 16.64 9.97 11.95
C ASN A 55 16.83 10.60 13.35
N GLY A 56 17.48 9.90 14.29
CA GLY A 56 17.67 10.37 15.66
C GLY A 56 16.39 10.46 16.49
N LEU A 57 15.24 9.97 15.99
CA LEU A 57 14.01 9.90 16.78
C LEU A 57 14.13 8.90 17.92
N ILE A 58 15.03 7.93 17.81
CA ILE A 58 15.52 7.10 18.90
C ILE A 58 16.92 7.62 19.25
N PRO A 59 17.16 8.04 20.50
CA PRO A 59 16.27 7.99 21.68
C PRO A 59 15.43 9.25 21.91
N HIS A 60 15.52 10.30 21.07
CA HIS A 60 14.98 11.63 21.37
C HIS A 60 13.44 11.68 21.53
N ALA A 61 12.71 10.94 20.70
CA ALA A 61 11.24 10.94 20.68
C ALA A 61 10.65 9.60 21.17
N TYR A 62 11.38 8.51 21.01
CA TYR A 62 10.92 7.17 21.38
C TYR A 62 11.76 6.63 22.53
N SER A 63 11.10 6.42 23.68
CA SER A 63 11.76 5.88 24.89
C SER A 63 11.87 4.36 24.84
N GLY A 64 13.00 3.84 25.27
CA GLY A 64 13.28 2.42 25.32
C GLY A 64 14.68 2.12 25.83
N GLU A 65 15.06 0.87 25.80
CA GLU A 65 16.42 0.44 26.08
C GLU A 65 17.22 0.41 24.79
N LEU A 66 18.27 1.21 24.72
CA LEU A 66 19.15 1.36 23.57
C LEU A 66 20.54 0.88 23.94
N ALA A 67 21.10 -0.07 23.16
CA ALA A 67 22.50 -0.43 23.17
C ALA A 67 23.09 -0.26 21.76
N GLY A 68 24.41 -0.11 21.68
CA GLY A 68 25.08 0.21 20.43
C GLY A 68 25.01 1.69 20.07
N GLU A 69 25.38 2.03 18.84
CA GLU A 69 25.51 3.42 18.39
C GLU A 69 25.06 3.59 16.93
N VAL A 70 24.48 4.77 16.66
CA VAL A 70 24.26 5.25 15.30
C VAL A 70 25.05 6.54 15.11
N ARG A 71 25.82 6.61 14.04
CA ARG A 71 26.65 7.77 13.69
C ARG A 71 26.30 8.27 12.27
N LEU A 72 26.19 9.58 12.15
CA LEU A 72 26.08 10.29 10.88
C LEU A 72 27.34 11.13 10.69
N LEU A 73 28.04 10.94 9.58
CA LEU A 73 29.31 11.62 9.31
C LEU A 73 30.30 11.48 10.49
N GLY A 74 30.34 10.30 11.13
CA GLY A 74 31.19 10.00 12.30
C GLY A 74 30.68 10.54 13.64
N GLN A 75 29.59 11.34 13.67
CA GLN A 75 29.01 11.89 14.89
C GLN A 75 27.81 11.06 15.39
N ARG A 76 27.76 10.75 16.68
CA ARG A 76 26.69 9.97 17.30
C ARG A 76 25.36 10.72 17.23
N THR A 77 24.30 10.14 16.65
CA THR A 77 22.96 10.75 16.51
C THR A 77 22.37 11.16 17.86
N GLY A 78 22.61 10.38 18.92
CA GLY A 78 22.15 10.71 20.28
C GLY A 78 22.80 11.97 20.90
N LYS A 79 23.84 12.53 20.29
CA LYS A 79 24.48 13.81 20.69
C LYS A 79 24.09 14.98 19.78
N LEU A 80 23.53 14.71 18.61
CA LEU A 80 23.09 15.71 17.64
C LEU A 80 21.69 16.19 17.98
N ARG A 81 21.41 17.47 17.76
CA ARG A 81 20.03 17.97 17.77
C ARG A 81 19.31 17.53 16.51
N LEU A 82 18.00 17.36 16.56
CA LEU A 82 17.19 16.95 15.40
C LEU A 82 17.38 17.88 14.20
N ARG A 83 17.60 19.19 14.41
CA ARG A 83 17.94 20.15 13.37
C ARG A 83 19.24 19.78 12.63
N GLU A 84 20.27 19.33 13.34
CA GLU A 84 21.57 18.95 12.76
C GLU A 84 21.45 17.65 11.97
N ILE A 85 20.62 16.73 12.46
CA ILE A 85 20.30 15.48 11.75
C ILE A 85 19.52 15.78 10.46
N ALA A 86 18.51 16.67 10.50
CA ALA A 86 17.69 17.05 9.35
C ALA A 86 18.48 17.72 8.22
N LEU A 87 19.64 18.34 8.51
CA LEU A 87 20.56 18.88 7.49
C LEU A 87 21.37 17.77 6.78
N THR A 88 21.48 16.59 7.41
CA THR A 88 22.25 15.47 6.87
C THR A 88 21.35 14.40 6.27
N VAL A 89 20.17 14.18 6.88
CA VAL A 89 19.22 13.13 6.53
C VAL A 89 17.90 13.74 6.06
N GLY A 90 17.58 13.54 4.79
CA GLY A 90 16.25 13.79 4.23
C GLY A 90 15.37 12.56 4.41
N THR A 91 14.21 12.73 5.02
CA THR A 91 13.31 11.61 5.29
C THR A 91 12.04 11.71 4.47
N LEU A 92 11.61 10.59 3.90
CA LEU A 92 10.29 10.43 3.33
C LEU A 92 9.54 9.35 4.14
N LEU A 93 8.41 9.72 4.75
CA LEU A 93 7.62 8.82 5.58
C LEU A 93 6.62 8.00 4.73
N GLN A 94 6.25 6.84 5.21
CA GLN A 94 5.23 5.96 4.61
C GLN A 94 3.89 6.67 4.37
N ASP A 95 3.47 7.52 5.31
CA ASP A 95 2.23 8.27 5.21
C ASP A 95 2.55 9.77 4.98
N PRO A 96 2.45 10.27 3.75
CA PRO A 96 2.76 11.67 3.45
C PRO A 96 1.81 12.65 4.14
N ALA A 97 0.59 12.23 4.52
CA ALA A 97 -0.33 13.09 5.26
C ALA A 97 0.17 13.44 6.67
N LYS A 98 1.09 12.63 7.22
CA LYS A 98 1.75 12.93 8.51
C LYS A 98 3.00 13.79 8.36
N GLN A 99 3.50 13.97 7.13
CA GLN A 99 4.72 14.73 6.84
C GLN A 99 4.41 16.12 6.30
N VAL A 100 3.44 16.26 5.41
CA VAL A 100 3.06 17.52 4.78
C VAL A 100 2.29 18.39 5.80
N VAL A 101 2.84 19.57 6.08
CA VAL A 101 2.31 20.55 7.06
C VAL A 101 1.91 21.88 6.42
N GLY A 102 2.48 22.22 5.27
CA GLY A 102 2.17 23.45 4.52
C GLY A 102 0.76 23.41 3.94
N SER A 103 0.07 24.54 3.89
CA SER A 103 -1.26 24.67 3.29
C SER A 103 -1.23 24.68 1.76
N THR A 104 -0.12 25.08 1.17
CA THR A 104 0.13 25.10 -0.28
C THR A 104 1.43 24.38 -0.61
N THR A 105 1.62 24.03 -1.87
CA THR A 105 2.84 23.38 -2.37
C THR A 105 4.09 24.21 -2.05
N GLU A 106 4.03 25.53 -2.25
CA GLU A 106 5.14 26.43 -1.98
C GLU A 106 5.43 26.57 -0.48
N ALA A 107 4.38 26.63 0.35
CA ALA A 107 4.53 26.69 1.80
C ALA A 107 5.19 25.43 2.36
N GLU A 108 4.83 24.26 1.81
CA GLU A 108 5.47 22.99 2.19
C GLU A 108 6.96 22.98 1.82
N MET A 109 7.30 23.38 0.61
CA MET A 109 8.70 23.43 0.17
C MET A 109 9.52 24.46 0.95
N ALA A 110 8.93 25.60 1.33
CA ALA A 110 9.59 26.64 2.11
C ALA A 110 9.76 26.26 3.59
N PHE A 111 8.94 25.35 4.13
CA PHE A 111 8.86 25.04 5.56
C PHE A 111 10.22 24.68 6.19
N GLY A 112 10.97 23.74 5.59
CA GLY A 112 12.29 23.35 6.08
C GLY A 112 13.31 24.50 6.04
N PRO A 113 13.54 25.13 4.87
CA PRO A 113 14.44 26.26 4.73
C PRO A 113 14.10 27.45 5.64
N GLU A 114 12.84 27.82 5.79
CA GLU A 114 12.39 28.90 6.69
C GLU A 114 12.76 28.62 8.15
N ASN A 115 12.51 27.38 8.63
CA ASN A 115 12.90 26.96 9.97
C ASN A 115 14.42 26.95 10.19
N LEU A 116 15.18 26.89 9.11
CA LEU A 116 16.65 27.00 9.14
C LEU A 116 17.15 28.44 8.96
N GLY A 117 16.26 29.40 8.71
CA GLY A 117 16.58 30.81 8.57
C GLY A 117 17.16 31.18 7.22
N TRP A 118 16.84 30.48 6.14
CA TRP A 118 17.27 30.85 4.78
C TRP A 118 16.62 32.15 4.34
N ALA A 119 17.34 32.90 3.52
CA ALA A 119 16.78 34.11 2.93
C ALA A 119 15.67 33.76 1.91
N PRO A 120 14.59 34.57 1.80
CA PRO A 120 13.49 34.29 0.86
C PRO A 120 13.94 34.17 -0.61
N ALA A 121 15.03 34.86 -0.99
CA ALA A 121 15.58 34.75 -2.34
C ALA A 121 16.18 33.36 -2.60
N ASP A 122 16.91 32.81 -1.62
CA ASP A 122 17.52 31.47 -1.73
C ASP A 122 16.47 30.39 -1.75
N ILE A 123 15.40 30.55 -0.96
CA ILE A 123 14.25 29.62 -0.97
C ILE A 123 13.61 29.61 -2.35
N ARG A 124 13.32 30.76 -2.95
CA ARG A 124 12.74 30.86 -4.31
C ARG A 124 13.65 30.22 -5.37
N ALA A 125 14.96 30.53 -5.32
CA ALA A 125 15.92 29.95 -6.24
C ALA A 125 15.95 28.43 -6.14
N ARG A 126 16.00 27.89 -4.91
CA ARG A 126 16.01 26.43 -4.67
C ARG A 126 14.68 25.77 -5.07
N THR A 127 13.55 26.43 -4.83
CA THR A 127 12.23 25.94 -5.28
C THR A 127 12.19 25.78 -6.80
N ALA A 128 12.73 26.76 -7.55
CA ALA A 128 12.78 26.70 -9.02
C ALA A 128 13.61 25.51 -9.54
N GLU A 129 14.64 25.08 -8.80
CA GLU A 129 15.43 23.88 -9.13
C GLU A 129 14.68 22.59 -8.77
N VAL A 130 14.10 22.53 -7.56
CA VAL A 130 13.48 21.29 -7.02
C VAL A 130 12.17 20.94 -7.69
N VAL A 131 11.37 21.92 -8.10
CA VAL A 131 10.06 21.68 -8.76
C VAL A 131 10.20 20.77 -10.00
N PRO A 132 11.08 21.02 -10.97
CA PRO A 132 11.29 20.10 -12.09
C PRO A 132 12.01 18.82 -11.67
N GLU A 133 12.96 18.86 -10.73
CA GLU A 133 13.70 17.70 -10.22
C GLU A 133 12.75 16.66 -9.61
N ALA A 134 11.80 17.08 -8.78
CA ALA A 134 10.78 16.23 -8.17
C ALA A 134 9.60 15.91 -9.11
N GLY A 135 9.53 16.53 -10.30
CA GLY A 135 8.44 16.32 -11.26
C GLY A 135 7.08 16.86 -10.80
N ILE A 136 7.07 17.92 -9.97
CA ILE A 136 5.86 18.51 -9.37
C ILE A 136 5.41 19.83 -9.99
N THR A 137 5.85 20.16 -11.20
CA THR A 137 5.52 21.42 -11.88
C THR A 137 4.02 21.69 -11.96
N SER A 138 3.22 20.65 -12.17
CA SER A 138 1.75 20.74 -12.23
C SER A 138 1.07 20.92 -10.87
N LEU A 139 1.82 20.83 -9.78
CA LEU A 139 1.31 20.97 -8.41
C LEU A 139 1.52 22.38 -7.83
N VAL A 140 2.38 23.17 -8.46
CA VAL A 140 2.67 24.54 -8.01
C VAL A 140 1.39 25.38 -7.94
N GLY A 141 1.20 26.12 -6.84
CA GLY A 141 0.02 26.93 -6.56
C GLY A 141 -1.19 26.15 -6.02
N ARG A 142 -1.09 24.81 -5.86
CA ARG A 142 -2.22 24.01 -5.36
C ARG A 142 -2.19 23.88 -3.83
N GLU A 143 -3.35 23.76 -3.26
CA GLU A 143 -3.55 23.48 -1.84
C GLU A 143 -3.22 22.01 -1.54
N THR A 144 -2.47 21.76 -0.47
CA THR A 144 -1.94 20.43 -0.15
C THR A 144 -3.04 19.42 0.21
N PHE A 145 -4.14 19.87 0.78
CA PHE A 145 -5.29 19.02 1.10
C PHE A 145 -6.06 18.54 -0.16
N ALA A 146 -5.95 19.28 -1.28
CA ALA A 146 -6.58 18.93 -2.55
C ALA A 146 -5.72 17.95 -3.38
N LEU A 147 -4.50 17.64 -2.93
CA LEU A 147 -3.61 16.70 -3.60
C LEU A 147 -4.02 15.25 -3.35
N SER A 148 -3.87 14.39 -4.35
CA SER A 148 -3.95 12.94 -4.20
C SER A 148 -2.82 12.41 -3.31
N GLY A 149 -2.94 11.15 -2.84
CA GLY A 149 -1.89 10.52 -2.04
C GLY A 149 -0.54 10.51 -2.75
N GLY A 150 -0.50 10.16 -4.04
CA GLY A 150 0.74 10.15 -4.83
C GLY A 150 1.31 11.55 -5.07
N GLU A 151 0.47 12.55 -5.36
CA GLU A 151 0.91 13.95 -5.48
C GLU A 151 1.50 14.47 -4.16
N ARG A 152 0.90 14.12 -3.01
CA ARG A 152 1.45 14.45 -1.69
C ARG A 152 2.78 13.75 -1.42
N GLN A 153 2.96 12.51 -1.89
CA GLN A 153 4.22 11.78 -1.76
C GLN A 153 5.35 12.50 -2.53
N LEU A 154 5.08 12.91 -3.78
CA LEU A 154 6.03 13.68 -4.57
C LEU A 154 6.33 15.06 -3.95
N LEU A 155 5.33 15.72 -3.37
CA LEU A 155 5.52 16.98 -2.66
C LEU A 155 6.38 16.79 -1.39
N ALA A 156 6.13 15.74 -0.61
CA ALA A 156 6.97 15.42 0.56
C ALA A 156 8.41 15.12 0.16
N MET A 157 8.64 14.44 -0.98
CA MET A 157 9.98 14.26 -1.55
C MET A 157 10.60 15.58 -1.94
N ALA A 158 9.86 16.48 -2.61
CA ALA A 158 10.33 17.82 -2.93
C ALA A 158 10.75 18.61 -1.69
N GLY A 159 9.97 18.54 -0.61
CA GLY A 159 10.32 19.14 0.68
C GLY A 159 11.66 18.61 1.24
N ALA A 160 11.89 17.29 1.12
CA ALA A 160 13.18 16.70 1.52
C ALA A 160 14.34 17.15 0.63
N LEU A 161 14.12 17.31 -0.68
CA LEU A 161 15.12 17.79 -1.64
C LEU A 161 15.55 19.25 -1.40
N MET A 162 14.68 20.07 -0.82
CA MET A 162 14.98 21.49 -0.55
C MET A 162 16.28 21.69 0.24
N LEU A 163 16.54 20.81 1.21
CA LEU A 163 17.68 20.93 2.14
C LEU A 163 18.99 20.30 1.60
N ARG A 164 18.97 19.63 0.46
CA ARG A 164 20.12 18.92 -0.14
C ARG A 164 20.83 18.00 0.88
N PRO A 165 20.11 17.12 1.58
CA PRO A 165 20.73 16.22 2.55
C PRO A 165 21.68 15.26 1.85
N ARG A 166 22.67 14.73 2.56
CA ARG A 166 23.64 13.77 2.01
C ARG A 166 23.14 12.33 2.02
N LEU A 167 22.17 12.01 2.87
CA LEU A 167 21.52 10.71 3.03
C LEU A 167 20.01 10.88 2.89
N TYR A 168 19.38 10.12 2.03
CA TYR A 168 17.92 10.02 1.94
C TYR A 168 17.46 8.72 2.58
N VAL A 169 16.51 8.79 3.51
CA VAL A 169 15.90 7.65 4.19
C VAL A 169 14.42 7.63 3.85
N VAL A 170 14.00 6.61 3.12
CA VAL A 170 12.70 6.56 2.45
C VAL A 170 11.93 5.32 2.92
N ASP A 171 10.80 5.53 3.61
CA ASP A 171 9.98 4.47 4.23
C ASP A 171 8.78 4.14 3.35
N GLU A 172 8.78 2.98 2.72
CA GLU A 172 7.73 2.42 1.86
C GLU A 172 7.14 3.44 0.86
N PRO A 173 7.99 4.12 0.07
CA PRO A 173 7.53 5.21 -0.79
C PRO A 173 6.59 4.76 -1.91
N LEU A 174 6.58 3.48 -2.27
CA LEU A 174 5.78 2.94 -3.38
C LEU A 174 4.37 2.52 -2.95
N ALA A 175 4.08 2.47 -1.64
CA ALA A 175 2.87 1.84 -1.08
C ALA A 175 1.54 2.43 -1.59
N ASN A 176 1.51 3.72 -1.95
CA ASN A 176 0.30 4.44 -2.38
C ASN A 176 0.43 5.04 -3.79
N LEU A 177 1.45 4.62 -4.55
CA LEU A 177 1.72 5.15 -5.88
C LEU A 177 1.21 4.20 -6.97
N ASP A 178 0.63 4.81 -8.01
CA ASP A 178 0.48 4.09 -9.27
C ASP A 178 1.85 3.82 -9.91
N PRO A 179 1.97 2.81 -10.78
CA PRO A 179 3.25 2.40 -11.33
C PRO A 179 4.05 3.52 -11.99
N ALA A 180 3.41 4.43 -12.75
CA ALA A 180 4.12 5.51 -13.44
C ALA A 180 4.69 6.55 -12.45
N THR A 181 3.96 6.84 -11.37
CA THR A 181 4.45 7.72 -10.30
C THR A 181 5.55 7.05 -9.50
N ALA A 182 5.45 5.74 -9.25
CA ALA A 182 6.49 4.94 -8.60
C ALA A 182 7.80 4.97 -9.40
N HIS A 183 7.75 4.71 -10.71
CA HIS A 183 8.93 4.80 -11.60
C HIS A 183 9.60 6.18 -11.57
N ARG A 184 8.81 7.27 -11.59
CA ARG A 184 9.36 8.63 -11.48
C ARG A 184 10.09 8.84 -10.17
N LEU A 185 9.51 8.41 -9.05
CA LEU A 185 10.14 8.53 -7.74
C LEU A 185 11.44 7.73 -7.66
N LEU A 186 11.44 6.49 -8.16
CA LEU A 186 12.65 5.65 -8.21
C LEU A 186 13.74 6.29 -9.09
N ALA A 187 13.37 6.91 -10.21
CA ALA A 187 14.32 7.64 -11.05
C ALA A 187 14.94 8.84 -10.33
N VAL A 188 14.15 9.63 -9.58
CA VAL A 188 14.66 10.72 -8.74
C VAL A 188 15.68 10.19 -7.71
N LEU A 189 15.32 9.12 -6.99
CA LEU A 189 16.22 8.51 -5.99
C LEU A 189 17.50 7.94 -6.62
N ARG A 190 17.43 7.37 -7.83
CA ARG A 190 18.62 6.89 -8.54
C ARG A 190 19.53 8.02 -8.95
N ASN A 191 18.98 9.10 -9.52
CA ASN A 191 19.76 10.29 -9.88
C ASN A 191 20.48 10.88 -8.67
N LEU A 192 19.81 10.95 -7.51
CA LEU A 192 20.45 11.41 -6.27
C LEU A 192 21.63 10.52 -5.87
N ALA A 193 21.51 9.21 -6.02
CA ALA A 193 22.62 8.32 -5.71
C ALA A 193 23.77 8.47 -6.71
N ASP A 194 23.46 8.63 -8.00
CA ASP A 194 24.46 8.90 -9.06
C ASP A 194 25.19 10.25 -8.84
N ASP A 195 24.51 11.24 -8.23
CA ASP A 195 25.09 12.52 -7.80
C ASP A 195 25.87 12.43 -6.47
N GLY A 196 26.03 11.24 -5.90
CA GLY A 196 26.84 10.97 -4.71
C GLY A 196 26.10 11.08 -3.37
N HIS A 197 24.79 11.22 -3.37
CA HIS A 197 23.97 11.09 -2.16
C HIS A 197 23.77 9.62 -1.83
N ALA A 198 23.69 9.24 -0.54
CA ALA A 198 23.29 7.90 -0.17
C ALA A 198 21.76 7.78 -0.10
N VAL A 199 21.23 6.60 -0.43
CA VAL A 199 19.81 6.30 -0.36
C VAL A 199 19.58 5.02 0.43
N VAL A 200 18.82 5.10 1.51
CA VAL A 200 18.30 3.95 2.26
C VAL A 200 16.80 3.88 2.00
N ILE A 201 16.37 2.88 1.24
CA ILE A 201 14.96 2.68 0.91
C ILE A 201 14.43 1.43 1.60
N VAL A 202 13.34 1.57 2.33
CA VAL A 202 12.59 0.44 2.90
C VAL A 202 11.43 0.12 1.97
N GLU A 203 11.34 -1.12 1.51
CA GLU A 203 10.26 -1.55 0.62
C GLU A 203 9.84 -3.01 0.82
N HIS A 204 8.54 -3.27 0.59
CA HIS A 204 7.94 -4.59 0.48
C HIS A 204 7.78 -5.05 -0.98
N ARG A 205 7.63 -4.11 -1.89
CA ARG A 205 7.53 -4.31 -3.33
C ARG A 205 8.93 -4.41 -3.92
N VAL A 206 9.61 -5.52 -3.58
CA VAL A 206 11.03 -5.71 -3.91
C VAL A 206 11.24 -5.71 -5.42
N GLU A 207 10.38 -6.38 -6.21
CA GLU A 207 10.51 -6.42 -7.67
C GLU A 207 10.62 -5.02 -8.27
N GLU A 208 9.77 -4.11 -7.85
CA GLU A 208 9.79 -2.71 -8.31
C GLU A 208 10.99 -1.95 -7.73
N ALA A 209 11.33 -2.19 -6.46
CA ALA A 209 12.48 -1.53 -5.83
C ALA A 209 13.82 -1.93 -6.47
N LEU A 210 13.93 -3.10 -7.09
CA LEU A 210 15.12 -3.52 -7.83
C LEU A 210 15.41 -2.64 -9.06
N GLU A 211 14.43 -1.90 -9.58
CA GLU A 211 14.65 -0.92 -10.65
C GLU A 211 15.58 0.23 -10.21
N LEU A 212 15.64 0.52 -8.91
CA LEU A 212 16.58 1.47 -8.32
C LEU A 212 18.05 0.99 -8.41
N ARG A 213 18.29 -0.28 -8.79
CA ARG A 213 19.60 -0.94 -8.84
C ARG A 213 20.34 -0.79 -7.50
N PRO A 214 19.79 -1.34 -6.39
CA PRO A 214 20.44 -1.25 -5.10
C PRO A 214 21.81 -1.94 -5.13
N ASP A 215 22.80 -1.32 -4.50
CA ASP A 215 24.16 -1.89 -4.37
C ASP A 215 24.15 -3.04 -3.39
N ARG A 216 23.40 -2.90 -2.29
CA ARG A 216 23.22 -3.93 -1.27
C ARG A 216 21.78 -4.00 -0.78
N VAL A 217 21.44 -5.15 -0.22
CA VAL A 217 20.17 -5.39 0.45
C VAL A 217 20.42 -5.78 1.89
N LEU A 218 19.75 -5.12 2.82
CA LEU A 218 19.59 -5.52 4.20
C LEU A 218 18.24 -6.24 4.35
N TYR A 219 18.26 -7.53 4.60
CA TYR A 219 17.05 -8.29 4.91
C TYR A 219 16.94 -8.48 6.43
N LEU A 220 15.88 -7.92 7.01
CA LEU A 220 15.58 -8.04 8.43
C LEU A 220 14.53 -9.13 8.66
N ASP A 221 14.75 -9.95 9.66
CA ASP A 221 13.79 -10.91 10.17
C ASP A 221 13.77 -10.90 11.69
N ALA A 222 12.58 -10.78 12.29
CA ALA A 222 12.38 -10.75 13.75
C ALA A 222 13.36 -9.83 14.51
N GLY A 223 13.71 -8.68 13.95
CA GLY A 223 14.62 -7.69 14.54
C GLY A 223 16.10 -7.96 14.31
N ALA A 224 16.48 -9.07 13.70
CA ALA A 224 17.86 -9.45 13.40
C ALA A 224 18.19 -9.30 11.92
N VAL A 225 19.49 -9.23 11.60
CA VAL A 225 19.98 -9.27 10.22
C VAL A 225 19.92 -10.70 9.70
N GLY A 226 18.98 -10.98 8.80
CA GLY A 226 18.92 -12.25 8.08
C GLY A 226 19.90 -12.30 6.91
N TYR A 227 20.12 -11.16 6.26
CA TYR A 227 21.09 -11.02 5.17
C TYR A 227 21.54 -9.55 5.01
N LEU A 228 22.81 -9.36 4.69
CA LEU A 228 23.36 -8.07 4.26
C LEU A 228 24.41 -8.30 3.16
N GLY A 229 24.13 -7.86 1.95
CA GLY A 229 25.04 -8.07 0.83
C GLY A 229 24.42 -7.74 -0.53
N PRO A 230 25.03 -8.15 -1.64
CA PRO A 230 24.54 -7.90 -2.99
C PRO A 230 23.16 -8.49 -3.24
N VAL A 231 22.41 -7.91 -4.21
CA VAL A 231 21.05 -8.33 -4.59
C VAL A 231 20.97 -9.84 -4.89
N ALA A 232 21.96 -10.41 -5.60
CA ALA A 232 21.93 -11.82 -5.98
C ALA A 232 21.80 -12.76 -4.76
N GLY A 233 22.62 -12.58 -3.73
CA GLY A 233 22.54 -13.43 -2.54
C GLY A 233 21.27 -13.16 -1.71
N PHE A 234 20.73 -11.94 -1.73
CA PHE A 234 19.43 -11.66 -1.12
C PHE A 234 18.31 -12.46 -1.81
N LEU A 235 18.29 -12.50 -3.14
CA LEU A 235 17.29 -13.26 -3.89
C LEU A 235 17.35 -14.77 -3.61
N GLU A 236 18.48 -15.30 -3.12
CA GLU A 236 18.60 -16.70 -2.69
C GLU A 236 17.98 -16.96 -1.31
N VAL A 237 18.01 -15.99 -0.39
CA VAL A 237 17.59 -16.17 1.02
C VAL A 237 16.21 -15.60 1.35
N ALA A 238 15.76 -14.56 0.62
CA ALA A 238 14.52 -13.86 0.92
C ALA A 238 13.29 -14.79 0.82
N ASP A 239 12.37 -14.71 1.76
CA ASP A 239 11.13 -15.49 1.72
C ASP A 239 10.13 -14.88 0.71
N PRO A 240 9.77 -15.60 -0.39
CA PRO A 240 8.86 -15.11 -1.42
C PRO A 240 7.41 -14.92 -0.92
N GLU A 241 7.06 -15.50 0.23
CA GLU A 241 5.77 -15.21 0.86
C GLU A 241 5.81 -13.89 1.63
N ALA A 242 6.95 -13.54 2.24
CA ALA A 242 7.09 -12.33 3.05
C ALA A 242 7.30 -11.07 2.19
N VAL A 243 8.03 -11.18 1.07
CA VAL A 243 8.32 -10.08 0.16
C VAL A 243 8.02 -10.47 -1.29
N LYS A 244 7.51 -9.53 -2.07
CA LYS A 244 7.20 -9.75 -3.49
C LYS A 244 8.50 -9.80 -4.30
N LEU A 245 8.88 -11.01 -4.74
CA LEU A 245 10.08 -11.26 -5.53
C LEU A 245 9.74 -11.39 -7.03
N PRO A 246 10.71 -11.17 -7.95
CA PRO A 246 10.57 -11.48 -9.35
C PRO A 246 10.16 -12.95 -9.58
N PHE A 247 9.30 -13.21 -10.56
CA PHE A 247 8.77 -14.55 -10.81
C PHE A 247 9.85 -15.60 -11.10
N SER A 248 10.95 -15.21 -11.79
CA SER A 248 12.09 -16.12 -12.06
C SER A 248 12.66 -16.71 -10.77
N VAL A 249 12.78 -15.91 -9.71
CA VAL A 249 13.27 -16.35 -8.41
C VAL A 249 12.31 -17.34 -7.76
N VAL A 250 11.00 -17.09 -7.86
CA VAL A 250 9.98 -18.01 -7.34
C VAL A 250 10.00 -19.34 -8.11
N LEU A 251 10.14 -19.29 -9.43
CA LEU A 251 10.25 -20.47 -10.29
C LEU A 251 11.45 -21.35 -9.92
N ASP A 252 12.63 -20.75 -9.77
CA ASP A 252 13.86 -21.48 -9.42
C ASP A 252 13.74 -22.17 -8.05
N ARG A 253 13.09 -21.51 -7.08
CA ARG A 253 12.85 -22.10 -5.76
C ARG A 253 11.81 -23.20 -5.75
N GLU A 254 10.74 -23.08 -6.54
CA GLU A 254 9.74 -24.15 -6.64
C GLU A 254 10.34 -25.40 -7.30
N ARG A 255 11.38 -25.29 -8.16
CA ARG A 255 12.12 -26.43 -8.72
C ARG A 255 12.81 -27.28 -7.65
N THR A 256 13.21 -26.68 -6.54
CA THR A 256 13.89 -27.39 -5.43
C THR A 256 12.93 -27.99 -4.40
N LYS A 257 11.64 -27.63 -4.45
CA LYS A 257 10.63 -28.13 -3.52
C LYS A 257 10.01 -29.46 -3.99
N PRO A 258 9.57 -30.33 -3.04
CA PRO A 258 8.77 -31.50 -3.40
C PRO A 258 7.45 -31.09 -4.07
N SER A 259 7.03 -31.83 -5.09
CA SER A 259 5.81 -31.54 -5.86
C SER A 259 4.57 -31.61 -4.93
N LEU A 260 3.93 -30.47 -4.71
CA LEU A 260 2.63 -30.39 -4.04
C LEU A 260 1.52 -30.14 -5.07
N PRO A 261 0.34 -30.71 -4.91
CA PRO A 261 -0.77 -30.48 -5.83
C PRO A 261 -1.18 -29.00 -5.83
N THR A 262 -1.40 -28.46 -7.03
CA THR A 262 -1.88 -27.10 -7.21
C THR A 262 -3.32 -27.00 -6.72
N ARG A 263 -3.60 -26.18 -5.72
CA ARG A 263 -4.96 -25.86 -5.30
C ARG A 263 -5.56 -24.86 -6.29
N ALA A 264 -6.36 -25.37 -7.22
CA ALA A 264 -7.19 -24.50 -8.04
C ALA A 264 -8.32 -23.88 -7.18
N ARG A 265 -8.49 -22.56 -7.28
CA ARG A 265 -9.63 -21.88 -6.65
C ARG A 265 -10.91 -22.24 -7.38
N PRO A 266 -12.02 -22.53 -6.69
CA PRO A 266 -13.30 -22.80 -7.34
C PRO A 266 -13.76 -21.53 -8.09
N HIS A 267 -14.19 -21.71 -9.34
CA HIS A 267 -14.84 -20.65 -10.12
C HIS A 267 -16.22 -20.35 -9.51
N ARG A 268 -16.51 -19.08 -9.27
CA ARG A 268 -17.89 -18.62 -9.01
C ARG A 268 -18.51 -18.35 -10.38
N PRO A 269 -19.44 -19.17 -10.87
CA PRO A 269 -20.08 -18.90 -12.15
C PRO A 269 -20.89 -17.60 -12.02
N SER A 270 -20.64 -16.66 -12.95
CA SER A 270 -21.49 -15.48 -13.10
C SER A 270 -22.87 -15.94 -13.59
N GLU A 271 -23.90 -15.79 -12.76
CA GLU A 271 -25.28 -16.04 -13.17
C GLU A 271 -25.79 -14.84 -13.97
N SER A 272 -25.74 -14.93 -15.29
CA SER A 272 -26.18 -13.87 -16.22
C SER A 272 -27.68 -13.51 -16.16
N ALA A 273 -28.47 -14.20 -15.33
CA ALA A 273 -29.92 -14.02 -15.23
C ALA A 273 -30.36 -13.04 -14.11
N ARG A 274 -29.44 -12.57 -13.24
CA ARG A 274 -29.77 -11.63 -12.17
C ARG A 274 -29.48 -10.19 -12.56
N PRO A 275 -30.25 -9.18 -12.06
CA PRO A 275 -29.91 -7.79 -12.24
C PRO A 275 -28.53 -7.50 -11.63
N PRO A 276 -27.78 -6.54 -12.19
CA PRO A 276 -26.50 -6.13 -11.63
C PRO A 276 -26.63 -5.70 -10.17
N ARG A 277 -25.66 -6.08 -9.35
CA ARG A 277 -25.58 -5.65 -7.94
C ARG A 277 -25.47 -4.12 -7.86
N LEU A 278 -24.65 -3.53 -8.73
CA LEU A 278 -24.47 -2.09 -8.82
C LEU A 278 -24.29 -1.70 -10.28
N ALA A 279 -25.09 -0.76 -10.78
CA ALA A 279 -24.96 -0.27 -12.15
C ALA A 279 -24.95 1.26 -12.19
N PHE A 280 -24.14 1.79 -13.09
CA PHE A 280 -23.95 3.20 -13.38
C PHE A 280 -24.33 3.45 -14.84
N ASP A 281 -25.07 4.52 -15.09
CA ASP A 281 -25.54 4.92 -16.42
C ASP A 281 -25.30 6.42 -16.60
N GLU A 282 -24.31 6.76 -17.45
CA GLU A 282 -23.87 8.12 -17.75
C GLU A 282 -23.65 8.98 -16.49
N VAL A 283 -23.00 8.41 -15.47
CA VAL A 283 -22.82 9.05 -14.16
C VAL A 283 -21.72 10.09 -14.21
N HIS A 284 -22.08 11.33 -13.85
CA HIS A 284 -21.17 12.44 -13.66
C HIS A 284 -21.07 12.80 -12.17
N VAL A 285 -19.85 12.98 -11.66
CA VAL A 285 -19.60 13.44 -10.28
C VAL A 285 -18.61 14.57 -10.30
N GLN A 286 -18.98 15.67 -9.64
CA GLN A 286 -18.12 16.83 -9.44
C GLN A 286 -17.72 16.94 -7.96
N LEU A 287 -16.44 17.18 -7.70
CA LEU A 287 -15.89 17.44 -6.37
C LEU A 287 -15.16 18.80 -6.39
N GLY A 288 -15.75 19.82 -5.77
CA GLY A 288 -15.33 21.19 -5.96
C GLY A 288 -15.44 21.59 -7.44
N ASP A 289 -14.38 22.17 -8.00
CA ASP A 289 -14.33 22.59 -9.41
C ASP A 289 -13.89 21.47 -10.37
N ARG A 290 -13.60 20.26 -9.85
CA ARG A 290 -13.11 19.15 -10.66
C ARG A 290 -14.22 18.13 -10.92
N GLU A 291 -14.46 17.83 -12.18
CA GLU A 291 -15.24 16.67 -12.58
C GLU A 291 -14.38 15.41 -12.45
N VAL A 292 -14.83 14.44 -11.65
CA VAL A 292 -14.08 13.22 -11.31
C VAL A 292 -14.64 12.00 -12.04
N LEU A 293 -15.96 11.92 -12.22
CA LEU A 293 -16.59 10.93 -13.10
C LEU A 293 -17.24 11.68 -14.26
N THR A 294 -16.96 11.26 -15.48
CA THR A 294 -17.25 11.99 -16.73
C THR A 294 -18.11 11.15 -17.68
N GLY A 295 -19.31 10.74 -17.24
CA GLY A 295 -20.18 9.84 -17.97
C GLY A 295 -19.81 8.36 -17.75
N LEU A 296 -19.58 7.98 -16.49
CA LEU A 296 -19.26 6.60 -16.13
C LEU A 296 -20.46 5.69 -16.40
N THR A 297 -20.27 4.70 -17.29
CA THR A 297 -21.28 3.67 -17.57
C THR A 297 -20.64 2.30 -17.39
N THR A 298 -21.17 1.52 -16.44
CA THR A 298 -20.77 0.13 -16.16
C THR A 298 -21.77 -0.57 -15.26
N SER A 299 -21.67 -1.88 -15.20
CA SER A 299 -22.46 -2.70 -14.28
C SER A 299 -21.57 -3.75 -13.59
N LEU A 300 -21.70 -3.91 -12.28
CA LEU A 300 -21.00 -4.89 -11.47
C LEU A 300 -22.02 -5.98 -11.10
N GLY A 301 -21.71 -7.24 -11.39
CA GLY A 301 -22.62 -8.36 -11.22
C GLY A 301 -22.76 -8.82 -9.76
N ALA A 302 -23.76 -9.65 -9.54
CA ALA A 302 -23.87 -10.44 -8.31
C ALA A 302 -23.02 -11.70 -8.45
N ARG A 303 -22.44 -12.16 -7.32
CA ARG A 303 -21.62 -13.40 -7.22
C ARG A 303 -20.31 -13.37 -8.00
N GLU A 304 -19.73 -12.21 -8.21
CA GLU A 304 -18.42 -12.08 -8.83
C GLU A 304 -17.44 -11.31 -7.94
N VAL A 305 -16.16 -11.53 -8.16
CA VAL A 305 -15.07 -10.72 -7.64
C VAL A 305 -14.62 -9.80 -8.75
N VAL A 306 -14.88 -8.50 -8.61
CA VAL A 306 -14.48 -7.48 -9.60
C VAL A 306 -13.34 -6.66 -9.05
N ALA A 307 -12.22 -6.59 -9.76
CA ALA A 307 -11.16 -5.65 -9.42
C ALA A 307 -11.24 -4.42 -10.31
N VAL A 308 -11.12 -3.24 -9.68
CA VAL A 308 -11.13 -1.94 -10.34
C VAL A 308 -9.72 -1.36 -10.31
N LEU A 309 -9.10 -1.26 -11.48
CA LEU A 309 -7.76 -0.76 -11.71
C LEU A 309 -7.80 0.64 -12.34
N GLY A 310 -6.66 1.31 -12.36
CA GLY A 310 -6.45 2.60 -13.02
C GLY A 310 -5.54 3.52 -12.21
N PRO A 311 -5.07 4.63 -12.82
CA PRO A 311 -4.18 5.56 -12.15
C PRO A 311 -4.80 6.24 -10.94
N ASN A 312 -3.96 6.85 -10.12
CA ASN A 312 -4.43 7.66 -9.00
C ASN A 312 -5.25 8.86 -9.53
N GLY A 313 -6.37 9.14 -8.86
CA GLY A 313 -7.29 10.19 -9.29
C GLY A 313 -8.21 9.83 -10.47
N ALA A 314 -8.19 8.58 -10.97
CA ALA A 314 -9.06 8.12 -12.05
C ALA A 314 -10.56 8.05 -11.69
N GLY A 315 -10.92 8.18 -10.42
CA GLY A 315 -12.33 8.13 -9.96
C GLY A 315 -12.76 6.80 -9.32
N LYS A 316 -11.85 5.83 -9.13
CA LYS A 316 -12.16 4.50 -8.57
C LYS A 316 -12.91 4.55 -7.23
N THR A 317 -12.35 5.21 -6.24
CA THR A 317 -12.96 5.40 -4.91
C THR A 317 -14.25 6.23 -5.01
N THR A 318 -14.29 7.26 -5.89
CA THR A 318 -15.46 8.12 -6.10
C THR A 318 -16.63 7.33 -6.69
N MET A 319 -16.38 6.40 -7.61
CA MET A 319 -17.39 5.49 -8.16
C MET A 319 -18.11 4.73 -7.03
N PHE A 320 -17.35 4.09 -6.13
CA PHE A 320 -17.97 3.33 -5.04
C PHE A 320 -18.65 4.23 -3.99
N ARG A 321 -18.08 5.39 -3.69
CA ARG A 321 -18.74 6.36 -2.80
C ARG A 321 -20.06 6.86 -3.37
N ALA A 322 -20.12 7.07 -4.68
CA ALA A 322 -21.38 7.41 -5.36
C ALA A 322 -22.37 6.23 -5.34
N GLY A 323 -21.89 5.00 -5.61
CA GLY A 323 -22.70 3.77 -5.54
C GLY A 323 -23.32 3.52 -4.16
N MET A 324 -22.61 3.91 -3.08
CA MET A 324 -23.08 3.82 -1.70
C MET A 324 -23.92 5.04 -1.24
N GLY A 325 -24.16 6.01 -2.11
CA GLY A 325 -24.91 7.21 -1.78
C GLY A 325 -24.18 8.21 -0.89
N LEU A 326 -22.87 8.04 -0.67
CA LEU A 326 -22.02 8.98 0.08
C LEU A 326 -21.73 10.26 -0.72
N ILE A 327 -21.80 10.16 -2.05
CA ILE A 327 -21.66 11.27 -2.99
C ILE A 327 -22.86 11.22 -3.92
N ARG A 328 -23.52 12.34 -4.14
CA ARG A 328 -24.61 12.43 -5.12
C ARG A 328 -24.03 12.73 -6.50
N PRO A 329 -24.45 12.01 -7.55
CA PRO A 329 -24.06 12.33 -8.91
C PRO A 329 -24.69 13.68 -9.34
N ALA A 330 -23.96 14.44 -10.16
CA ALA A 330 -24.45 15.67 -10.77
C ALA A 330 -25.47 15.35 -11.89
N SER A 331 -25.24 14.24 -12.61
CA SER A 331 -26.17 13.71 -13.62
C SER A 331 -25.95 12.21 -13.80
N GLY A 332 -26.81 11.56 -14.58
CA GLY A 332 -26.82 10.12 -14.77
C GLY A 332 -27.63 9.39 -13.71
N SER A 333 -27.59 8.08 -13.72
CA SER A 333 -28.34 7.25 -12.78
C SER A 333 -27.50 6.10 -12.20
N ILE A 334 -27.78 5.77 -10.92
CA ILE A 334 -27.18 4.64 -10.23
C ILE A 334 -28.30 3.71 -9.77
N SER A 335 -28.15 2.42 -10.03
CA SER A 335 -29.08 1.39 -9.56
C SER A 335 -28.38 0.30 -8.77
N VAL A 336 -29.08 -0.25 -7.76
CA VAL A 336 -28.66 -1.35 -6.92
C VAL A 336 -29.72 -2.44 -6.98
N ASP A 337 -29.33 -3.66 -7.35
CA ASP A 337 -30.24 -4.79 -7.61
C ASP A 337 -31.37 -4.39 -8.61
N GLY A 338 -31.01 -3.66 -9.67
CA GLY A 338 -31.94 -3.20 -10.70
C GLY A 338 -32.90 -2.09 -10.26
N ARG A 339 -32.78 -1.55 -9.04
CA ARG A 339 -33.62 -0.48 -8.51
C ARG A 339 -32.81 0.80 -8.34
N SER A 340 -33.37 1.95 -8.74
CA SER A 340 -32.71 3.25 -8.57
C SER A 340 -32.30 3.49 -7.12
N SER A 341 -31.06 3.94 -6.93
CA SER A 341 -30.51 4.31 -5.61
C SER A 341 -30.89 5.74 -5.18
N ALA A 342 -31.45 6.56 -6.08
CA ALA A 342 -31.69 8.00 -5.86
C ALA A 342 -32.55 8.33 -4.61
N ARG A 343 -33.43 7.40 -4.20
CA ARG A 343 -34.30 7.55 -3.03
C ARG A 343 -33.88 6.70 -1.83
N ARG A 344 -32.76 5.93 -1.94
CA ARG A 344 -32.24 5.11 -0.84
C ARG A 344 -31.33 5.97 0.04
N THR A 345 -31.43 5.74 1.33
CA THR A 345 -30.51 6.34 2.30
C THR A 345 -29.18 5.57 2.33
N VAL A 346 -28.13 6.19 2.87
CA VAL A 346 -26.85 5.49 3.12
C VAL A 346 -27.07 4.27 4.03
N ALA A 347 -27.97 4.37 5.00
CA ALA A 347 -28.33 3.27 5.90
C ALA A 347 -28.98 2.10 5.15
N ASP A 348 -29.83 2.36 4.14
CA ASP A 348 -30.41 1.29 3.32
C ASP A 348 -29.35 0.58 2.48
N LEU A 349 -28.37 1.34 1.96
CA LEU A 349 -27.29 0.80 1.16
C LEU A 349 -26.24 0.08 2.01
N ALA A 350 -26.01 0.51 3.26
CA ALA A 350 -25.12 -0.16 4.20
C ALA A 350 -25.59 -1.56 4.63
N ARG A 351 -26.88 -1.91 4.44
CA ARG A 351 -27.39 -3.29 4.60
C ARG A 351 -26.96 -4.23 3.47
N ILE A 352 -26.53 -3.66 2.34
CA ILE A 352 -26.13 -4.42 1.14
C ILE A 352 -24.61 -4.40 1.00
N PHE A 353 -24.01 -3.23 1.22
CA PHE A 353 -22.59 -2.99 1.01
C PHE A 353 -21.84 -2.78 2.33
N GLY A 354 -20.86 -3.62 2.62
CA GLY A 354 -19.82 -3.33 3.59
C GLY A 354 -18.66 -2.62 2.87
N TYR A 355 -18.18 -1.50 3.39
CA TYR A 355 -17.06 -0.76 2.81
C TYR A 355 -15.87 -0.74 3.77
N VAL A 356 -14.70 -1.15 3.29
CA VAL A 356 -13.45 -1.07 4.03
C VAL A 356 -12.57 -0.02 3.38
N PHE A 357 -12.29 1.06 4.11
CA PHE A 357 -11.50 2.20 3.62
C PHE A 357 -10.02 1.84 3.50
N GLN A 358 -9.30 2.52 2.60
CA GLN A 358 -7.86 2.40 2.41
C GLN A 358 -7.11 2.62 3.74
N SER A 359 -7.44 3.66 4.49
CA SER A 359 -6.90 3.91 5.82
C SER A 359 -7.91 3.49 6.89
N PRO A 360 -7.63 2.45 7.69
CA PRO A 360 -8.55 1.96 8.72
C PRO A 360 -8.86 3.03 9.79
N SER A 361 -7.94 3.94 10.06
CA SER A 361 -8.15 5.03 11.02
C SER A 361 -9.33 5.96 10.67
N GLN A 362 -9.77 6.00 9.40
CA GLN A 362 -10.95 6.75 8.99
C GLN A 362 -12.28 6.10 9.41
N MET A 363 -12.22 4.83 9.83
CA MET A 363 -13.38 4.08 10.31
C MET A 363 -13.44 3.98 11.85
N LEU A 364 -12.32 4.27 12.53
CA LEU A 364 -12.15 4.01 13.96
C LEU A 364 -12.30 5.30 14.75
N PHE A 365 -13.39 5.42 15.52
CA PHE A 365 -13.73 6.63 16.30
C PHE A 365 -14.24 6.35 17.72
N SER A 366 -14.58 5.09 18.04
CA SER A 366 -15.09 4.70 19.35
C SER A 366 -13.95 4.54 20.37
N ARG A 367 -14.31 4.51 21.65
CA ARG A 367 -13.33 4.35 22.73
C ARG A 367 -12.81 2.93 22.86
N THR A 368 -13.63 1.94 22.51
CA THR A 368 -13.32 0.52 22.61
C THR A 368 -13.70 -0.22 21.34
N VAL A 369 -13.07 -1.35 21.09
CA VAL A 369 -13.41 -2.26 19.99
C VAL A 369 -14.87 -2.73 20.09
N ARG A 370 -15.36 -3.00 21.30
CA ARG A 370 -16.75 -3.35 21.58
C ARG A 370 -17.73 -2.30 21.05
N GLU A 371 -17.52 -1.03 21.44
CA GLU A 371 -18.35 0.09 21.00
C GLU A 371 -18.33 0.23 19.48
N GLU A 372 -17.15 0.07 18.87
CA GLU A 372 -16.96 0.16 17.41
C GLU A 372 -17.77 -0.90 16.67
N LEU A 373 -17.70 -2.16 17.10
CA LEU A 373 -18.43 -3.28 16.48
C LEU A 373 -19.94 -3.16 16.62
N LEU A 374 -20.41 -2.65 17.73
CA LEU A 374 -21.85 -2.52 18.03
C LEU A 374 -22.49 -1.27 17.44
N PHE A 375 -21.70 -0.26 17.06
CA PHE A 375 -22.20 1.03 16.59
C PHE A 375 -23.08 0.90 15.34
N GLY A 376 -22.56 0.31 14.30
CA GLY A 376 -23.27 0.14 13.02
C GLY A 376 -24.56 -0.69 13.16
N PRO A 377 -24.48 -1.91 13.67
CA PRO A 377 -25.65 -2.76 13.84
C PRO A 377 -26.77 -2.12 14.70
N ARG A 378 -26.42 -1.44 15.78
CA ARG A 378 -27.41 -0.72 16.62
C ARG A 378 -28.12 0.39 15.85
N ASN A 379 -27.36 1.18 15.08
CA ASN A 379 -27.93 2.27 14.26
C ASN A 379 -28.80 1.76 13.12
N LEU A 380 -28.55 0.55 12.61
CA LEU A 380 -29.39 -0.11 11.62
C LEU A 380 -30.60 -0.88 12.24
N GLY A 381 -30.73 -0.85 13.59
CA GLY A 381 -31.85 -1.49 14.27
C GLY A 381 -31.74 -3.01 14.38
N HIS A 382 -30.52 -3.57 14.29
CA HIS A 382 -30.33 -5.01 14.49
C HIS A 382 -30.63 -5.37 15.94
N GLN A 383 -31.34 -6.47 16.16
CA GLN A 383 -31.62 -7.02 17.49
C GLN A 383 -30.36 -7.78 17.97
N ILE A 384 -29.51 -7.11 18.72
CA ILE A 384 -28.31 -7.70 19.30
C ILE A 384 -28.66 -8.16 20.72
N GLY A 385 -28.69 -9.47 20.96
CA GLY A 385 -28.91 -10.02 22.30
C GLY A 385 -27.71 -9.77 23.21
N ASP A 386 -26.79 -10.74 23.32
CA ASP A 386 -25.52 -10.56 24.02
C ASP A 386 -24.51 -9.85 23.10
N GLY A 387 -24.19 -8.59 23.41
CA GLY A 387 -23.27 -7.78 22.61
C GLY A 387 -21.83 -8.30 22.62
N ASP A 388 -21.38 -8.96 23.69
CA ASP A 388 -20.05 -9.55 23.77
C ASP A 388 -19.95 -10.80 22.92
N ALA A 389 -20.93 -11.70 23.03
CA ALA A 389 -21.00 -12.90 22.20
C ALA A 389 -21.06 -12.55 20.70
N PHE A 390 -21.84 -11.52 20.33
CA PHE A 390 -21.88 -10.98 18.96
C PHE A 390 -20.51 -10.46 18.52
N SER A 391 -19.87 -9.60 19.34
CA SER A 391 -18.58 -9.00 19.02
C SER A 391 -17.49 -10.06 18.84
N HIS A 392 -17.44 -11.06 19.70
CA HIS A 392 -16.52 -12.20 19.59
C HIS A 392 -16.78 -13.02 18.33
N ALA A 393 -18.06 -13.25 17.97
CA ALA A 393 -18.40 -13.96 16.74
C ALA A 393 -17.90 -13.23 15.48
N VAL A 394 -18.02 -11.91 15.45
CA VAL A 394 -17.51 -11.08 14.33
C VAL A 394 -15.99 -11.07 14.32
N LEU A 395 -15.31 -10.92 15.47
CA LEU A 395 -13.85 -10.89 15.57
C LEU A 395 -13.21 -12.23 15.16
N ARG A 396 -13.86 -13.38 15.41
CA ARG A 396 -13.40 -14.69 14.91
C ARG A 396 -13.28 -14.73 13.39
N ARG A 397 -14.21 -14.09 12.67
CA ARG A 397 -14.20 -14.02 11.19
C ARG A 397 -12.99 -13.25 10.63
N THR A 398 -12.32 -12.47 11.48
CA THR A 398 -11.16 -11.62 11.10
C THR A 398 -9.91 -11.96 11.90
N SER A 399 -9.88 -13.11 12.59
CA SER A 399 -8.72 -13.62 13.35
C SER A 399 -8.23 -12.64 14.44
N LEU A 400 -9.11 -11.80 15.00
CA LEU A 400 -8.80 -10.87 16.09
C LEU A 400 -9.24 -11.38 17.47
N ASP A 401 -10.07 -12.42 17.54
CA ASP A 401 -10.66 -12.94 18.78
C ASP A 401 -9.63 -13.51 19.75
N SER A 402 -8.45 -13.91 19.25
CA SER A 402 -7.36 -14.46 20.07
C SER A 402 -6.58 -13.44 20.90
N LEU A 403 -6.84 -12.15 20.70
CA LEU A 403 -6.17 -11.10 21.44
C LEU A 403 -6.81 -10.87 22.82
N ASP A 404 -6.02 -11.07 23.87
CA ASP A 404 -6.50 -10.90 25.24
C ASP A 404 -7.10 -9.51 25.48
N GLY A 405 -8.34 -9.45 26.04
CA GLY A 405 -9.02 -8.22 26.37
C GLY A 405 -9.31 -7.31 25.16
N ILE A 406 -9.40 -7.87 23.95
CA ILE A 406 -9.58 -7.10 22.70
C ILE A 406 -10.77 -6.18 22.74
N LEU A 407 -11.91 -6.59 23.33
CA LEU A 407 -13.13 -5.80 23.35
C LEU A 407 -12.98 -4.46 24.08
N ASP A 408 -12.14 -4.41 25.10
CA ASP A 408 -11.95 -3.21 25.94
C ASP A 408 -10.75 -2.36 25.50
N ARG A 409 -10.01 -2.81 24.47
CA ARG A 409 -8.88 -2.04 23.92
C ARG A 409 -9.37 -0.85 23.09
N PRO A 410 -8.71 0.31 23.19
CA PRO A 410 -8.94 1.40 22.23
C PRO A 410 -8.49 0.98 20.82
N PRO A 411 -9.34 1.13 19.78
CA PRO A 411 -9.02 0.71 18.40
C PRO A 411 -7.69 1.26 17.87
N MET A 412 -7.37 2.51 18.20
CA MET A 412 -6.15 3.18 17.76
C MET A 412 -4.85 2.63 18.39
N THR A 413 -4.94 1.78 19.43
CA THR A 413 -3.78 1.13 20.05
C THR A 413 -3.37 -0.18 19.34
N LEU A 414 -4.21 -0.65 18.45
CA LEU A 414 -3.95 -1.84 17.63
C LEU A 414 -2.88 -1.55 16.58
N SER A 415 -2.13 -2.58 16.15
CA SER A 415 -1.23 -2.47 15.01
C SER A 415 -2.01 -2.16 13.73
N PHE A 416 -1.33 -1.62 12.69
CA PHE A 416 -1.99 -1.28 11.43
C PHE A 416 -2.73 -2.47 10.79
N GLY A 417 -2.11 -3.66 10.77
CA GLY A 417 -2.76 -4.88 10.30
C GLY A 417 -3.97 -5.29 11.13
N GLN A 418 -3.88 -5.14 12.48
CA GLN A 418 -5.02 -5.39 13.37
C GLN A 418 -6.14 -4.36 13.17
N GLN A 419 -5.82 -3.08 12.93
CA GLN A 419 -6.81 -2.06 12.59
C GLN A 419 -7.52 -2.37 11.27
N LYS A 420 -6.81 -2.87 10.24
CA LYS A 420 -7.43 -3.33 8.99
C LYS A 420 -8.39 -4.51 9.20
N ARG A 421 -7.99 -5.50 10.01
CA ARG A 421 -8.86 -6.62 10.36
C ARG A 421 -10.08 -6.15 11.18
N LEU A 422 -9.91 -5.16 12.05
CA LEU A 422 -11.03 -4.54 12.78
C LEU A 422 -11.95 -3.78 11.83
N ALA A 423 -11.43 -3.02 10.87
CA ALA A 423 -12.23 -2.34 9.85
C ALA A 423 -13.07 -3.33 9.02
N LEU A 424 -12.48 -4.47 8.66
CA LEU A 424 -13.22 -5.58 8.04
C LEU A 424 -14.30 -6.14 8.99
N ALA A 425 -13.97 -6.35 10.26
CA ALA A 425 -14.92 -6.82 11.27
C ALA A 425 -16.12 -5.87 11.40
N ILE A 426 -15.88 -4.56 11.43
CA ILE A 426 -16.93 -3.53 11.47
C ILE A 426 -17.84 -3.63 10.24
N ALA A 427 -17.26 -3.78 9.05
CA ALA A 427 -18.04 -3.97 7.83
C ALA A 427 -18.86 -5.26 7.86
N LEU A 428 -18.27 -6.38 8.32
CA LEU A 428 -18.93 -7.69 8.44
C LEU A 428 -20.00 -7.73 9.55
N ALA A 429 -19.91 -6.88 10.57
CA ALA A 429 -20.92 -6.77 11.63
C ALA A 429 -22.30 -6.32 11.12
N LEU A 430 -22.34 -5.68 9.94
CA LEU A 430 -23.58 -5.29 9.26
C LEU A 430 -24.21 -6.41 8.44
N GLU A 431 -23.56 -7.58 8.34
CA GLU A 431 -23.97 -8.74 7.54
C GLU A 431 -24.25 -8.37 6.06
N PRO A 432 -23.35 -7.62 5.39
CA PRO A 432 -23.57 -7.21 4.02
C PRO A 432 -23.50 -8.40 3.06
N SER A 433 -24.23 -8.35 1.95
CA SER A 433 -24.10 -9.34 0.87
C SER A 433 -22.94 -9.02 -0.09
N THR A 434 -22.40 -7.81 -0.05
CA THR A 434 -21.31 -7.34 -0.93
C THR A 434 -20.28 -6.55 -0.13
N LEU A 435 -19.00 -6.88 -0.30
CA LEU A 435 -17.90 -6.10 0.25
C LEU A 435 -17.24 -5.24 -0.82
N ILE A 436 -16.95 -4.01 -0.46
CA ILE A 436 -16.10 -3.09 -1.23
C ILE A 436 -14.83 -2.86 -0.45
N LEU A 437 -13.68 -3.22 -1.02
CA LEU A 437 -12.37 -3.08 -0.40
C LEU A 437 -11.57 -2.03 -1.16
N ASP A 438 -11.24 -0.93 -0.50
CA ASP A 438 -10.45 0.14 -1.10
C ASP A 438 -8.99 -0.01 -0.66
N GLU A 439 -8.11 -0.38 -1.60
CA GLU A 439 -6.67 -0.62 -1.42
C GLU A 439 -6.33 -1.56 -0.23
N PRO A 440 -6.84 -2.79 -0.21
CA PRO A 440 -6.68 -3.68 0.95
C PRO A 440 -5.24 -4.11 1.21
N SER A 441 -4.37 -4.14 0.19
CA SER A 441 -2.95 -4.51 0.32
C SER A 441 -2.06 -3.35 0.80
N ALA A 442 -2.53 -2.10 0.71
CA ALA A 442 -1.71 -0.93 1.04
C ALA A 442 -1.17 -0.98 2.48
N GLY A 443 0.13 -0.74 2.65
CA GLY A 443 0.81 -0.71 3.96
C GLY A 443 0.90 -2.08 4.65
N GLN A 444 0.77 -3.17 3.91
CA GLN A 444 0.97 -4.53 4.40
C GLN A 444 2.06 -5.25 3.60
N ASP A 445 2.78 -6.17 4.25
CA ASP A 445 3.66 -7.07 3.52
C ASP A 445 2.86 -8.06 2.66
N HIS A 446 3.55 -8.70 1.73
CA HIS A 446 2.97 -9.60 0.74
C HIS A 446 2.18 -10.76 1.38
N ARG A 447 2.73 -11.39 2.42
CA ARG A 447 2.08 -12.48 3.17
C ARG A 447 0.80 -12.01 3.83
N THR A 448 0.87 -10.91 4.57
CA THR A 448 -0.26 -10.37 5.33
C THR A 448 -1.39 -9.93 4.39
N ALA A 449 -1.06 -9.28 3.27
CA ALA A 449 -2.05 -8.85 2.27
C ALA A 449 -2.76 -10.04 1.61
N ASN A 450 -2.00 -11.08 1.21
CA ASN A 450 -2.57 -12.28 0.62
C ASN A 450 -3.46 -13.04 1.61
N GLN A 451 -3.01 -13.23 2.86
CA GLN A 451 -3.79 -13.88 3.90
C GLN A 451 -5.10 -13.13 4.19
N PHE A 452 -5.02 -11.80 4.31
CA PHE A 452 -6.21 -10.96 4.51
C PHE A 452 -7.23 -11.15 3.39
N LEU A 453 -6.79 -11.13 2.14
CA LEU A 453 -7.69 -11.32 1.00
C LEU A 453 -8.24 -12.74 0.91
N ASP A 454 -7.44 -13.75 1.21
CA ASP A 454 -7.93 -15.14 1.24
C ASP A 454 -9.00 -15.32 2.31
N GLU A 455 -8.84 -14.71 3.49
CA GLU A 455 -9.86 -14.68 4.55
C GLU A 455 -11.15 -13.98 4.07
N VAL A 456 -11.02 -12.81 3.42
CA VAL A 456 -12.17 -12.08 2.86
C VAL A 456 -12.89 -12.90 1.81
N LEU A 457 -12.15 -13.50 0.88
CA LEU A 457 -12.72 -14.30 -0.21
C LEU A 457 -13.34 -15.61 0.25
N ALA A 458 -12.92 -16.13 1.42
CA ALA A 458 -13.50 -17.31 2.08
C ALA A 458 -14.68 -16.97 3.00
N THR A 459 -15.03 -15.69 3.18
CA THR A 459 -16.10 -15.27 4.09
C THR A 459 -17.45 -15.84 3.64
N GLU A 460 -18.07 -16.63 4.50
CA GLU A 460 -19.40 -17.20 4.25
C GLU A 460 -20.47 -16.12 4.16
N GLY A 461 -21.47 -16.33 3.31
CA GLY A 461 -22.60 -15.40 3.09
C GLY A 461 -22.26 -14.22 2.18
N MET A 462 -20.99 -14.05 1.76
CA MET A 462 -20.59 -12.99 0.84
C MET A 462 -20.91 -13.38 -0.60
N GLU A 463 -21.78 -12.60 -1.26
CA GLU A 463 -22.14 -12.85 -2.65
C GLU A 463 -21.12 -12.22 -3.60
N SER A 464 -20.75 -10.95 -3.40
CA SER A 464 -19.84 -10.21 -4.29
C SER A 464 -18.74 -9.48 -3.54
N ILE A 465 -17.59 -9.33 -4.17
CA ILE A 465 -16.47 -8.55 -3.64
C ILE A 465 -16.00 -7.60 -4.73
N PHE A 466 -15.97 -6.31 -4.43
CA PHE A 466 -15.44 -5.28 -5.30
C PHE A 466 -14.14 -4.76 -4.71
N LEU A 467 -13.06 -4.87 -5.47
CA LEU A 467 -11.70 -4.62 -5.04
C LEU A 467 -11.13 -3.43 -5.81
N VAL A 468 -10.89 -2.31 -5.14
CA VAL A 468 -10.10 -1.21 -5.72
C VAL A 468 -8.65 -1.45 -5.35
N THR A 469 -7.76 -1.54 -6.32
CA THR A 469 -6.33 -1.71 -6.05
C THR A 469 -5.47 -1.18 -7.18
N HIS A 470 -4.22 -0.84 -6.85
CA HIS A 470 -3.15 -0.61 -7.82
C HIS A 470 -2.21 -1.83 -7.93
N ASP A 471 -2.37 -2.84 -7.08
CA ASP A 471 -1.64 -4.11 -7.17
C ASP A 471 -2.26 -4.97 -8.28
N VAL A 472 -1.60 -4.94 -9.44
CA VAL A 472 -2.08 -5.60 -10.65
C VAL A 472 -2.04 -7.13 -10.51
N ASP A 473 -0.99 -7.68 -9.90
CA ASP A 473 -0.85 -9.13 -9.70
C ASP A 473 -1.98 -9.67 -8.83
N LEU A 474 -2.28 -8.95 -7.76
CA LEU A 474 -3.37 -9.27 -6.86
C LEU A 474 -4.72 -9.21 -7.59
N ALA A 475 -4.96 -8.15 -8.37
CA ALA A 475 -6.19 -8.01 -9.15
C ALA A 475 -6.36 -9.16 -10.14
N LEU A 476 -5.35 -9.44 -10.95
CA LEU A 476 -5.41 -10.47 -12.00
C LEU A 476 -5.51 -11.90 -11.45
N THR A 477 -4.90 -12.18 -10.30
CA THR A 477 -4.92 -13.52 -9.69
C THR A 477 -6.17 -13.78 -8.84
N ARG A 478 -6.87 -12.73 -8.38
CA ARG A 478 -7.99 -12.86 -7.42
C ARG A 478 -9.35 -12.54 -8.02
N ALA A 479 -9.42 -11.67 -9.03
CA ALA A 479 -10.68 -11.26 -9.61
C ALA A 479 -11.16 -12.18 -10.74
N ASP A 480 -12.48 -12.28 -10.88
CA ASP A 480 -13.14 -12.94 -12.01
C ASP A 480 -13.25 -11.96 -13.21
N ARG A 481 -13.31 -10.64 -12.91
CA ARG A 481 -13.44 -9.57 -13.89
C ARG A 481 -12.63 -8.35 -13.49
N ILE A 482 -12.03 -7.71 -14.47
CA ILE A 482 -11.24 -6.48 -14.31
C ILE A 482 -11.96 -5.33 -14.99
N LEU A 483 -12.10 -4.24 -14.26
CA LEU A 483 -12.58 -2.96 -14.75
C LEU A 483 -11.43 -1.96 -14.68
N VAL A 484 -11.09 -1.31 -15.78
CA VAL A 484 -10.06 -0.26 -15.80
C VAL A 484 -10.72 1.09 -15.97
N ILE A 485 -10.46 2.00 -15.02
CA ILE A 485 -10.99 3.37 -15.04
C ILE A 485 -9.83 4.34 -15.33
N ARG A 486 -10.08 5.27 -16.26
CA ARG A 486 -9.20 6.39 -16.54
C ARG A 486 -10.03 7.64 -16.82
N ASP A 487 -9.61 8.77 -16.27
CA ASP A 487 -10.25 10.08 -16.45
C ASP A 487 -11.79 10.05 -16.23
N GLY A 488 -12.21 9.31 -15.18
CA GLY A 488 -13.63 9.18 -14.81
C GLY A 488 -14.48 8.29 -15.70
N ARG A 489 -13.87 7.52 -16.61
CA ARG A 489 -14.57 6.62 -17.56
C ARG A 489 -14.01 5.20 -17.49
N VAL A 490 -14.84 4.23 -17.87
CA VAL A 490 -14.39 2.86 -18.10
C VAL A 490 -13.71 2.79 -19.46
N VAL A 491 -12.46 2.32 -19.45
CA VAL A 491 -11.65 2.17 -20.68
C VAL A 491 -11.42 0.71 -21.05
N ALA A 492 -11.52 -0.21 -20.09
CA ALA A 492 -11.51 -1.65 -20.35
C ALA A 492 -12.38 -2.36 -19.32
N ASP A 493 -13.02 -3.45 -19.75
CA ASP A 493 -13.91 -4.27 -18.95
C ASP A 493 -13.94 -5.69 -19.51
N GLY A 494 -13.60 -6.68 -18.70
CA GLY A 494 -13.56 -8.07 -19.15
C GLY A 494 -12.84 -9.02 -18.20
N SER A 495 -12.58 -10.23 -18.68
CA SER A 495 -11.76 -11.18 -17.93
C SER A 495 -10.33 -10.68 -17.76
N PRO A 496 -9.59 -11.13 -16.74
CA PRO A 496 -8.19 -10.76 -16.56
C PRO A 496 -7.34 -10.89 -17.83
N LEU A 497 -7.48 -11.99 -18.58
CA LEU A 497 -6.75 -12.22 -19.83
C LEU A 497 -7.15 -11.22 -20.91
N THR A 498 -8.44 -11.01 -21.13
CA THR A 498 -8.94 -10.09 -22.17
C THR A 498 -8.45 -8.67 -21.96
N VAL A 499 -8.44 -8.21 -20.70
CA VAL A 499 -8.07 -6.82 -20.39
C VAL A 499 -6.55 -6.61 -20.54
N ILE A 500 -5.72 -7.61 -20.23
CA ILE A 500 -4.26 -7.45 -20.26
C ILE A 500 -3.64 -7.68 -21.67
N GLU A 501 -4.36 -8.32 -22.59
CA GLU A 501 -3.88 -8.54 -23.96
C GLU A 501 -3.70 -7.23 -24.74
N ASP A 502 -4.49 -6.21 -24.48
CA ASP A 502 -4.38 -4.87 -25.07
C ASP A 502 -3.27 -4.06 -24.38
N GLU A 503 -2.03 -4.27 -24.84
CA GLU A 503 -0.85 -3.64 -24.23
C GLU A 503 -0.85 -2.12 -24.36
N GLU A 504 -1.30 -1.56 -25.48
CA GLU A 504 -1.34 -0.12 -25.68
C GLU A 504 -2.31 0.54 -24.67
N ARG A 505 -3.50 -0.04 -24.51
CA ARG A 505 -4.50 0.43 -23.56
C ARG A 505 -4.02 0.26 -22.13
N TRP A 506 -3.34 -0.84 -21.83
CA TRP A 506 -2.78 -1.13 -20.52
C TRP A 506 -1.72 -0.10 -20.11
N GLN A 507 -0.76 0.18 -20.99
CA GLN A 507 0.26 1.23 -20.77
C GLN A 507 -0.37 2.63 -20.71
N ALA A 508 -1.35 2.93 -21.55
CA ALA A 508 -2.09 4.19 -21.53
C ALA A 508 -2.78 4.44 -20.17
N CYS A 509 -3.09 3.39 -19.40
CA CYS A 509 -3.64 3.48 -18.05
C CYS A 509 -2.58 3.51 -16.94
N ASN A 510 -1.30 3.72 -17.27
CA ASN A 510 -0.17 3.68 -16.33
C ASN A 510 -0.03 2.34 -15.59
N LEU A 511 -0.48 1.24 -16.21
CA LEU A 511 -0.35 -0.11 -15.67
C LEU A 511 0.86 -0.79 -16.31
N HIS A 512 1.69 -1.47 -15.51
CA HIS A 512 2.87 -2.19 -15.97
C HIS A 512 2.69 -3.69 -15.81
N ARG A 513 3.29 -4.46 -16.71
CA ARG A 513 3.31 -5.92 -16.64
C ARG A 513 4.49 -6.34 -15.77
N THR A 514 4.18 -6.93 -14.62
CA THR A 514 5.18 -7.56 -13.73
C THR A 514 5.76 -8.81 -14.39
N SER A 515 6.83 -9.36 -13.83
CA SER A 515 7.42 -10.62 -14.29
C SER A 515 6.43 -11.80 -14.20
N LEU A 516 5.56 -11.80 -13.18
CA LEU A 516 4.49 -12.78 -13.02
C LEU A 516 3.47 -12.71 -14.16
N ILE A 517 3.07 -11.50 -14.53
CA ILE A 517 2.13 -11.27 -15.63
C ILE A 517 2.73 -11.74 -16.96
N GLN A 518 3.98 -11.36 -17.24
CA GLN A 518 4.68 -11.76 -18.46
C GLN A 518 4.78 -13.29 -18.57
N ALA A 519 5.09 -13.98 -17.47
CA ALA A 519 5.16 -15.43 -17.43
C ALA A 519 3.78 -16.10 -17.62
N ASN A 520 2.71 -15.56 -17.04
CA ASN A 520 1.35 -16.05 -17.29
C ASN A 520 0.96 -15.91 -18.78
N LEU A 521 1.26 -14.77 -19.39
CA LEU A 521 0.97 -14.55 -20.81
C LEU A 521 1.78 -15.49 -21.73
N ALA A 522 3.04 -15.74 -21.41
CA ALA A 522 3.91 -16.63 -22.19
C ALA A 522 3.43 -18.09 -22.15
N LEU A 523 2.94 -18.55 -21.01
CA LEU A 523 2.47 -19.93 -20.86
C LEU A 523 1.09 -20.15 -21.51
N ARG A 524 0.31 -19.08 -21.76
CA ARG A 524 -1.09 -19.13 -22.24
C ARG A 524 -1.84 -20.29 -21.56
N PRO A 525 -2.14 -20.19 -20.27
CA PRO A 525 -2.79 -21.27 -19.55
C PRO A 525 -4.10 -21.61 -20.28
N SER A 526 -4.32 -22.87 -20.57
CA SER A 526 -5.54 -23.41 -21.19
C SER A 526 -6.79 -23.22 -20.31
N ALA A 527 -6.63 -22.72 -19.10
CA ALA A 527 -7.68 -22.26 -18.21
C ALA A 527 -7.66 -20.73 -18.21
N GLU A 528 -8.75 -20.09 -18.48
CA GLU A 528 -9.06 -18.65 -18.57
C GLU A 528 -8.65 -17.81 -17.33
N ARG A 529 -7.65 -18.20 -16.54
CA ARG A 529 -7.26 -17.61 -15.28
C ARG A 529 -5.77 -17.36 -15.16
N PHE A 530 -5.45 -16.20 -14.61
CA PHE A 530 -4.12 -15.90 -14.10
C PHE A 530 -3.81 -16.76 -12.86
N LEU A 531 -2.61 -17.32 -12.84
CA LEU A 531 -2.08 -18.10 -11.72
C LEU A 531 -1.21 -17.21 -10.84
N ASP A 532 -1.26 -17.41 -9.52
CA ASP A 532 -0.27 -16.86 -8.60
C ASP A 532 1.12 -17.46 -8.88
N ALA A 533 2.16 -16.80 -8.35
CA ALA A 533 3.54 -17.15 -8.68
C ALA A 533 3.89 -18.62 -8.39
N SER A 534 3.49 -19.14 -7.22
CA SER A 534 3.79 -20.53 -6.85
C SER A 534 3.01 -21.53 -7.70
N SER A 535 1.74 -21.25 -8.00
CA SER A 535 0.89 -22.10 -8.84
C SER A 535 1.37 -22.13 -10.28
N LEU A 536 1.78 -20.98 -10.83
CA LEU A 536 2.35 -20.87 -12.17
C LEU A 536 3.68 -21.63 -12.27
N ALA A 537 4.58 -21.43 -11.30
CA ALA A 537 5.88 -22.10 -11.27
C ALA A 537 5.73 -23.62 -11.25
N ARG A 538 4.85 -24.15 -10.40
CA ARG A 538 4.57 -25.61 -10.35
C ARG A 538 4.03 -26.15 -11.66
N ARG A 539 3.15 -25.39 -12.32
CA ARG A 539 2.59 -25.77 -13.62
C ARG A 539 3.66 -25.78 -14.71
N MET A 540 4.56 -24.79 -14.73
CA MET A 540 5.68 -24.76 -15.67
C MET A 540 6.62 -25.96 -15.47
N ILE A 541 7.00 -26.25 -14.22
CA ILE A 541 7.85 -27.38 -13.87
C ILE A 541 7.19 -28.73 -14.27
N ALA A 542 5.87 -28.86 -14.05
CA ALA A 542 5.13 -30.04 -14.45
C ALA A 542 5.11 -30.21 -15.98
N ALA A 543 4.97 -29.13 -16.75
CA ALA A 543 5.00 -29.15 -18.21
C ALA A 543 6.39 -29.51 -18.75
N GLU A 544 7.47 -28.98 -18.16
CA GLU A 544 8.85 -29.34 -18.48
C GLU A 544 9.09 -30.86 -18.30
N ARG A 545 8.67 -31.42 -17.15
CA ARG A 545 8.81 -32.86 -16.84
C ARG A 545 7.99 -33.81 -17.74
N LEU A 546 6.98 -33.30 -18.41
CA LEU A 546 6.18 -34.09 -19.37
C LEU A 546 6.77 -34.02 -20.79
N ALA A 547 7.62 -33.05 -21.07
CA ALA A 547 8.27 -32.86 -22.34
C ALA A 547 9.64 -33.59 -22.45
N ASP A 548 10.25 -33.91 -21.30
CA ASP A 548 11.45 -34.76 -21.15
C ASP A 548 11.02 -36.25 -21.05
#